data_866a3a6f891364621a51252899dee355
#
_entry.id   866a3a6f891364621a51252899dee355
#
_cell.length_a   1.000
_cell.length_b   1.000
_cell.length_c   1.000
_cell.angle_alpha   90.00
_cell.angle_beta   90.00
_cell.angle_gamma   90.00
#
_symmetry.space_group_name_H-M   'P 1'
#
loop_
_entity.id
_entity.type
_entity.pdbx_description
1 polymer ?
#
loop_
_entity_poly.entity_id
_entity_poly.type
_entity_poly.pdbx_seq_one_letter_code
_entity_poly.pdbx_strand_id
1 'polypeptide(L)'
;MLHGDVRELDIDALPPVDGLMFGFPCNDFSIVGEHKGFDGDFGPLYSYGVKVLRKAEQPQWFLAENVGGITSSNEGLAFETILRDLEESGYDITAHKYKLEEYGVPQARHRVIIVGFRKDLGMTFKVPAPSNDRVTAGQALSNIPSWASNQEKTKQSSKVIERLSYIDPGENVWNAKRLPDNLRLNVPRTQLSHIYKKVDPNQPSYTVTGSGGGGTHMYHWSENRALTNRERACLQTFPHDFEFVGSKESVRKQIGMAIPVKGAKQIIEAIMKTYAGMPYDSVEPNL
;
A
#
# COMPACT_ATOMS: atom_id res chain seq x y z
N MET A 1 -19.71 5.65 -11.62
CA MET A 1 -18.72 4.62 -11.17
C MET A 1 -19.08 3.34 -11.89
N LEU A 2 -18.11 2.70 -12.57
CA LEU A 2 -18.27 1.36 -13.17
C LEU A 2 -17.70 0.33 -12.18
N HIS A 3 -18.43 -0.74 -11.93
CA HIS A 3 -17.98 -1.84 -11.08
C HIS A 3 -18.05 -3.14 -11.90
N GLY A 4 -16.90 -3.77 -12.11
CA GLY A 4 -16.78 -4.99 -12.90
C GLY A 4 -15.33 -5.46 -13.03
N ASP A 5 -15.14 -6.51 -13.79
CA ASP A 5 -13.81 -6.99 -14.15
C ASP A 5 -13.26 -6.13 -15.29
N VAL A 6 -12.01 -5.68 -15.17
CA VAL A 6 -11.38 -4.85 -16.21
C VAL A 6 -11.24 -5.58 -17.54
N ARG A 7 -11.24 -6.92 -17.53
CA ARG A 7 -11.21 -7.75 -18.74
C ARG A 7 -12.48 -7.66 -19.59
N GLU A 8 -13.59 -7.28 -18.95
CA GLU A 8 -14.90 -7.11 -19.60
C GLU A 8 -15.20 -5.65 -19.94
N LEU A 9 -14.28 -4.73 -19.58
CA LEU A 9 -14.46 -3.31 -19.82
C LEU A 9 -14.18 -2.96 -21.29
N ASP A 10 -15.14 -2.30 -21.92
CA ASP A 10 -14.91 -1.64 -23.21
C ASP A 10 -14.07 -0.38 -23.00
N ILE A 11 -12.76 -0.51 -23.24
CA ILE A 11 -11.79 0.57 -23.03
C ILE A 11 -12.03 1.72 -24.02
N ASP A 12 -12.49 1.43 -25.24
CA ASP A 12 -12.73 2.46 -26.25
C ASP A 12 -13.92 3.35 -25.90
N ALA A 13 -14.88 2.81 -25.14
CA ALA A 13 -16.03 3.55 -24.64
C ALA A 13 -15.69 4.45 -23.43
N LEU A 14 -14.49 4.37 -22.83
CA LEU A 14 -14.10 5.27 -21.75
C LEU A 14 -13.96 6.71 -22.27
N PRO A 15 -14.48 7.71 -21.51
CA PRO A 15 -14.32 9.11 -21.90
C PRO A 15 -12.85 9.53 -21.90
N PRO A 16 -12.47 10.57 -22.67
CA PRO A 16 -11.15 11.16 -22.57
C PRO A 16 -10.92 11.73 -21.15
N VAL A 17 -9.68 11.61 -20.67
CA VAL A 17 -9.26 12.10 -19.36
C VAL A 17 -7.88 12.74 -19.47
N ASP A 18 -7.61 13.76 -18.64
CA ASP A 18 -6.30 14.41 -18.59
C ASP A 18 -5.25 13.54 -17.89
N GLY A 19 -5.64 12.75 -16.92
CA GLY A 19 -4.75 11.88 -16.17
C GLY A 19 -5.36 10.52 -15.87
N LEU A 20 -4.53 9.49 -15.84
CA LEU A 20 -4.91 8.13 -15.49
C LEU A 20 -4.17 7.68 -14.23
N MET A 21 -4.90 7.17 -13.24
CA MET A 21 -4.29 6.49 -12.09
C MET A 21 -4.78 5.05 -12.03
N PHE A 22 -3.87 4.10 -11.92
CA PHE A 22 -4.24 2.69 -11.82
C PHE A 22 -3.24 1.90 -10.96
N GLY A 23 -3.76 0.92 -10.22
CA GLY A 23 -2.97 -0.13 -9.60
C GLY A 23 -3.30 -1.45 -10.27
N PHE A 24 -2.34 -2.34 -10.36
CA PHE A 24 -2.53 -3.66 -10.94
C PHE A 24 -2.03 -4.76 -9.98
N PRO A 25 -2.64 -5.96 -10.01
CA PRO A 25 -2.24 -7.05 -9.13
C PRO A 25 -0.79 -7.47 -9.39
N CYS A 26 -0.09 -7.79 -8.29
CA CYS A 26 1.25 -8.37 -8.34
C CYS A 26 1.27 -9.83 -7.89
N ASN A 27 0.11 -10.48 -7.73
CA ASN A 27 0.01 -11.80 -7.12
C ASN A 27 0.89 -12.83 -7.84
N ASP A 28 0.96 -12.77 -9.16
CA ASP A 28 1.76 -13.66 -9.98
C ASP A 28 3.24 -13.26 -10.02
N PHE A 29 3.57 -12.05 -9.58
CA PHE A 29 4.92 -11.50 -9.50
C PHE A 29 5.46 -11.40 -8.07
N SER A 30 4.68 -11.73 -7.04
CA SER A 30 5.11 -11.57 -5.64
C SER A 30 5.82 -12.82 -5.10
N ILE A 31 6.75 -12.61 -4.16
CA ILE A 31 7.47 -13.68 -3.44
C ILE A 31 6.52 -14.63 -2.69
N VAL A 32 5.29 -14.19 -2.38
CA VAL A 32 4.24 -14.96 -1.68
C VAL A 32 3.24 -15.60 -2.65
N GLY A 33 3.24 -15.22 -3.93
CA GLY A 33 2.38 -15.75 -4.98
C GLY A 33 2.96 -16.98 -5.66
N GLU A 34 2.22 -17.54 -6.61
CA GLU A 34 2.60 -18.78 -7.32
C GLU A 34 3.71 -18.58 -8.37
N HIS A 35 4.37 -17.41 -8.42
CA HIS A 35 5.47 -17.07 -9.35
C HIS A 35 5.17 -17.36 -10.84
N LYS A 36 3.91 -17.24 -11.25
CA LYS A 36 3.49 -17.50 -12.64
C LYS A 36 3.86 -16.38 -13.63
N GLY A 37 4.32 -15.22 -13.14
CA GLY A 37 4.72 -14.10 -14.00
C GLY A 37 3.60 -13.66 -14.94
N PHE A 38 3.92 -13.55 -16.23
CA PHE A 38 2.95 -13.19 -17.29
C PHE A 38 1.97 -14.33 -17.65
N ASP A 39 2.26 -15.57 -17.27
CA ASP A 39 1.42 -16.74 -17.55
C ASP A 39 0.34 -16.95 -16.47
N GLY A 40 0.32 -16.15 -15.41
CA GLY A 40 -0.68 -16.19 -14.37
C GLY A 40 -1.97 -15.43 -14.73
N ASP A 41 -3.07 -15.74 -14.01
CA ASP A 41 -4.39 -15.14 -14.26
C ASP A 41 -4.42 -13.61 -14.13
N PHE A 42 -3.51 -13.03 -13.34
CA PHE A 42 -3.42 -11.60 -13.03
C PHE A 42 -2.21 -10.90 -13.66
N GLY A 43 -1.24 -11.67 -14.21
CA GLY A 43 -0.03 -11.12 -14.83
C GLY A 43 -0.31 -10.12 -15.95
N PRO A 44 -1.25 -10.39 -16.88
CA PRO A 44 -1.56 -9.49 -17.97
C PRO A 44 -2.41 -8.27 -17.61
N LEU A 45 -2.91 -8.14 -16.38
CA LEU A 45 -3.89 -7.09 -16.05
C LEU A 45 -3.33 -5.67 -16.14
N TYR A 46 -2.02 -5.45 -15.99
CA TYR A 46 -1.41 -4.14 -16.23
C TYR A 46 -1.60 -3.68 -17.67
N SER A 47 -1.73 -4.61 -18.63
CA SER A 47 -1.91 -4.30 -20.04
C SER A 47 -3.20 -3.52 -20.33
N TYR A 48 -4.20 -3.61 -19.47
CA TYR A 48 -5.42 -2.79 -19.58
C TYR A 48 -5.15 -1.31 -19.30
N GLY A 49 -4.27 -1.00 -18.35
CA GLY A 49 -3.74 0.36 -18.17
C GLY A 49 -2.99 0.83 -19.43
N VAL A 50 -2.10 0.00 -19.97
CA VAL A 50 -1.36 0.28 -21.21
C VAL A 50 -2.32 0.51 -22.40
N LYS A 51 -3.40 -0.26 -22.53
CA LYS A 51 -4.42 -0.03 -23.58
C LYS A 51 -5.07 1.34 -23.44
N VAL A 52 -5.40 1.79 -22.22
CA VAL A 52 -5.93 3.16 -22.01
C VAL A 52 -4.91 4.21 -22.43
N LEU A 53 -3.62 4.02 -22.12
CA LEU A 53 -2.54 4.93 -22.50
C LEU A 53 -2.29 4.98 -24.01
N ARG A 54 -2.73 3.98 -24.77
CA ARG A 54 -2.59 3.89 -26.25
C ARG A 54 -3.84 4.32 -27.02
N LYS A 55 -4.87 4.84 -26.35
CA LYS A 55 -6.06 5.37 -27.05
C LYS A 55 -5.72 6.56 -27.94
N ALA A 56 -6.58 6.87 -28.90
CA ALA A 56 -6.41 8.05 -29.75
C ALA A 56 -6.35 9.37 -28.95
N GLU A 57 -7.15 9.46 -27.88
CA GLU A 57 -7.15 10.58 -26.94
C GLU A 57 -6.41 10.17 -25.66
N GLN A 58 -5.07 10.17 -25.75
CA GLN A 58 -4.21 9.73 -24.67
C GLN A 58 -4.25 10.67 -23.48
N PRO A 59 -4.27 10.16 -22.22
CA PRO A 59 -4.05 10.97 -21.04
C PRO A 59 -2.72 11.75 -21.13
N GLN A 60 -2.69 12.94 -20.55
CA GLN A 60 -1.48 13.77 -20.55
C GLN A 60 -0.42 13.26 -19.58
N TRP A 61 -0.88 12.61 -18.51
CA TRP A 61 -0.03 11.96 -17.51
C TRP A 61 -0.68 10.70 -16.95
N PHE A 62 0.12 9.83 -16.36
CA PHE A 62 -0.38 8.70 -15.61
C PHE A 62 0.41 8.46 -14.32
N LEU A 63 -0.22 7.74 -13.37
CA LEU A 63 0.39 7.15 -12.20
C LEU A 63 0.01 5.66 -12.14
N ALA A 64 1.00 4.78 -12.18
CA ALA A 64 0.84 3.34 -11.97
C ALA A 64 1.46 2.94 -10.62
N GLU A 65 0.71 2.17 -9.81
CA GLU A 65 1.16 1.75 -8.47
C GLU A 65 1.28 0.24 -8.38
N ASN A 66 2.33 -0.20 -7.67
CA ASN A 66 2.49 -1.60 -7.28
C ASN A 66 3.24 -1.75 -5.96
N VAL A 67 3.25 -2.96 -5.42
CA VAL A 67 4.02 -3.28 -4.20
C VAL A 67 5.52 -3.21 -4.47
N GLY A 68 6.29 -2.88 -3.41
CA GLY A 68 7.76 -2.75 -3.51
C GLY A 68 8.50 -4.02 -3.93
N GLY A 69 7.87 -5.18 -3.85
CA GLY A 69 8.47 -6.47 -4.26
C GLY A 69 8.47 -6.73 -5.77
N ILE A 70 7.76 -5.92 -6.58
CA ILE A 70 7.70 -6.13 -8.04
C ILE A 70 9.09 -6.02 -8.69
N THR A 71 9.97 -5.21 -8.15
CA THR A 71 11.32 -5.00 -8.69
C THR A 71 12.24 -6.22 -8.62
N SER A 72 11.92 -7.19 -7.75
CA SER A 72 12.69 -8.43 -7.59
C SER A 72 11.94 -9.67 -8.10
N SER A 73 10.73 -9.50 -8.60
CA SER A 73 9.91 -10.60 -9.12
C SER A 73 10.47 -11.10 -10.44
N ASN A 74 10.60 -12.42 -10.59
CA ASN A 74 11.14 -13.05 -11.78
C ASN A 74 12.48 -12.42 -12.23
N GLU A 75 13.41 -12.29 -11.29
CA GLU A 75 14.75 -11.70 -11.53
C GLU A 75 14.73 -10.27 -12.11
N GLY A 76 13.61 -9.53 -11.93
CA GLY A 76 13.43 -8.16 -12.44
C GLY A 76 12.81 -8.07 -13.84
N LEU A 77 12.79 -9.16 -14.62
CA LEU A 77 12.32 -9.17 -16.01
C LEU A 77 10.88 -8.67 -16.18
N ALA A 78 10.01 -9.00 -15.22
CA ALA A 78 8.64 -8.55 -15.24
C ALA A 78 8.53 -7.02 -15.11
N PHE A 79 9.33 -6.44 -14.24
CA PHE A 79 9.35 -4.99 -14.02
C PHE A 79 9.91 -4.25 -15.24
N GLU A 80 11.02 -4.72 -15.81
CA GLU A 80 11.60 -4.17 -17.04
C GLU A 80 10.61 -4.20 -18.21
N THR A 81 9.85 -5.29 -18.35
CA THR A 81 8.83 -5.39 -19.40
C THR A 81 7.72 -4.35 -19.20
N ILE A 82 7.25 -4.17 -17.96
CA ILE A 82 6.23 -3.17 -17.65
C ILE A 82 6.74 -1.76 -17.96
N LEU A 83 7.97 -1.43 -17.56
CA LEU A 83 8.57 -0.12 -17.87
C LEU A 83 8.64 0.13 -19.38
N ARG A 84 9.16 -0.83 -20.13
CA ARG A 84 9.22 -0.75 -21.61
C ARG A 84 7.85 -0.53 -22.24
N ASP A 85 6.84 -1.30 -21.86
CA ASP A 85 5.49 -1.18 -22.42
C ASP A 85 4.85 0.20 -22.14
N LEU A 86 5.16 0.78 -20.96
CA LEU A 86 4.72 2.13 -20.57
C LEU A 86 5.45 3.20 -21.39
N GLU A 87 6.75 3.08 -21.58
CA GLU A 87 7.55 4.01 -22.42
C GLU A 87 7.16 3.95 -23.90
N GLU A 88 6.94 2.74 -24.42
CA GLU A 88 6.47 2.50 -25.79
C GLU A 88 5.04 3.02 -26.04
N SER A 89 4.28 3.28 -24.95
CA SER A 89 2.97 3.93 -25.04
C SER A 89 3.07 5.45 -25.31
N GLY A 90 4.28 6.01 -25.42
CA GLY A 90 4.49 7.41 -25.80
C GLY A 90 4.71 8.36 -24.60
N TYR A 91 5.17 7.83 -23.46
CA TYR A 91 5.41 8.62 -22.23
C TYR A 91 6.88 8.64 -21.84
N ASP A 92 7.33 9.77 -21.29
CA ASP A 92 8.55 9.86 -20.50
C ASP A 92 8.20 9.44 -19.08
N ILE A 93 8.82 8.35 -18.59
CA ILE A 93 8.48 7.75 -17.32
C ILE A 93 9.55 8.01 -16.24
N THR A 94 9.13 8.09 -15.00
CA THR A 94 9.96 8.10 -13.81
C THR A 94 9.45 7.04 -12.85
N ALA A 95 10.26 6.04 -12.56
CA ALA A 95 9.94 4.97 -11.62
C ALA A 95 10.71 5.16 -10.32
N HIS A 96 10.02 5.05 -9.17
CA HIS A 96 10.64 5.20 -7.86
C HIS A 96 10.01 4.26 -6.82
N LYS A 97 10.83 3.69 -5.96
CA LYS A 97 10.41 2.90 -4.82
C LYS A 97 10.31 3.78 -3.58
N TYR A 98 9.10 4.23 -3.29
CA TYR A 98 8.79 5.06 -2.13
C TYR A 98 8.79 4.25 -0.84
N LYS A 99 9.47 4.74 0.17
CA LYS A 99 9.32 4.36 1.58
C LYS A 99 8.39 5.40 2.21
N LEU A 100 7.09 5.09 2.30
CA LEU A 100 6.09 6.10 2.64
C LEU A 100 6.24 6.64 4.08
N GLU A 101 6.94 5.94 4.97
CA GLU A 101 7.33 6.45 6.28
C GLU A 101 8.25 7.69 6.20
N GLU A 102 8.96 7.88 5.11
CA GLU A 102 9.78 9.07 4.85
C GLU A 102 8.95 10.27 4.38
N TYR A 103 7.66 10.05 4.08
CA TYR A 103 6.67 11.05 3.65
C TYR A 103 5.63 11.36 4.74
N GLY A 104 6.00 11.21 6.01
CA GLY A 104 5.15 11.51 7.17
C GLY A 104 3.98 10.53 7.36
N VAL A 105 4.09 9.33 6.82
CA VAL A 105 3.13 8.24 7.05
C VAL A 105 3.60 7.41 8.25
N PRO A 106 2.75 7.16 9.27
CA PRO A 106 3.11 6.39 10.47
C PRO A 106 3.16 4.87 10.20
N GLN A 107 3.65 4.48 9.03
CA GLN A 107 3.68 3.08 8.57
C GLN A 107 4.83 2.85 7.60
N ALA A 108 5.64 1.82 7.88
CA ALA A 108 6.64 1.30 6.94
C ALA A 108 5.93 0.54 5.82
N ARG A 109 5.62 1.27 4.74
CA ARG A 109 4.94 0.76 3.56
C ARG A 109 5.70 1.17 2.31
N HIS A 110 6.26 0.20 1.63
CA HIS A 110 7.04 0.43 0.43
C HIS A 110 6.21 0.17 -0.81
N ARG A 111 6.23 1.14 -1.75
CA ARG A 111 5.48 1.07 -3.00
C ARG A 111 6.34 1.54 -4.16
N VAL A 112 6.25 0.83 -5.27
CA VAL A 112 6.75 1.30 -6.54
C VAL A 112 5.66 2.14 -7.18
N ILE A 113 6.01 3.36 -7.55
CA ILE A 113 5.14 4.27 -8.29
C ILE A 113 5.88 4.69 -9.54
N ILE A 114 5.20 4.56 -10.67
CA ILE A 114 5.67 4.97 -11.98
C ILE A 114 4.78 6.13 -12.42
N VAL A 115 5.40 7.27 -12.67
CA VAL A 115 4.70 8.45 -13.22
C VAL A 115 5.19 8.67 -14.63
N GLY A 116 4.28 8.87 -15.58
CA GLY A 116 4.60 9.20 -16.96
C GLY A 116 3.92 10.48 -17.40
N PHE A 117 4.64 11.31 -18.13
CA PHE A 117 4.11 12.43 -18.89
C PHE A 117 4.24 12.14 -20.38
N ARG A 118 3.19 12.46 -21.16
CA ARG A 118 3.20 12.25 -22.62
C ARG A 118 4.34 13.05 -23.26
N LYS A 119 5.12 12.40 -24.12
CA LYS A 119 6.38 12.94 -24.69
C LYS A 119 6.23 14.28 -25.41
N ASP A 120 5.08 14.51 -26.06
CA ASP A 120 4.81 15.77 -26.78
C ASP A 120 4.70 16.99 -25.86
N LEU A 121 4.49 16.78 -24.53
CA LEU A 121 4.43 17.86 -23.56
C LEU A 121 5.82 18.36 -23.12
N GLY A 122 6.88 17.60 -23.37
CA GLY A 122 8.24 17.95 -22.96
C GLY A 122 8.43 18.11 -21.46
N MET A 123 7.60 17.40 -20.66
CA MET A 123 7.60 17.44 -19.19
C MET A 123 8.22 16.18 -18.63
N THR A 124 9.05 16.32 -17.58
CA THR A 124 9.65 15.19 -16.85
C THR A 124 9.27 15.29 -15.38
N PHE A 125 8.67 14.24 -14.85
CA PHE A 125 8.36 14.16 -13.43
C PHE A 125 9.64 13.99 -12.61
N LYS A 126 9.75 14.76 -11.52
CA LYS A 126 10.82 14.59 -10.53
C LYS A 126 10.24 14.00 -9.26
N VAL A 127 10.97 13.10 -8.62
CA VAL A 127 10.52 12.48 -7.36
C VAL A 127 10.51 13.54 -6.25
N PRO A 128 9.37 13.82 -5.60
CA PRO A 128 9.34 14.79 -4.51
C PRO A 128 10.27 14.36 -3.38
N ALA A 129 11.01 15.32 -2.80
CA ALA A 129 11.89 15.05 -1.68
C ALA A 129 11.11 14.52 -0.46
N PRO A 130 11.65 13.54 0.28
CA PRO A 130 11.08 13.07 1.52
C PRO A 130 10.88 14.22 2.52
N SER A 131 9.82 14.16 3.33
CA SER A 131 9.69 15.03 4.49
C SER A 131 10.56 14.50 5.63
N ASN A 132 11.13 15.40 6.43
CA ASN A 132 11.90 15.00 7.62
C ASN A 132 11.01 14.58 8.80
N ASP A 133 9.69 14.58 8.62
CA ASP A 133 8.71 14.27 9.66
C ASP A 133 8.52 12.75 9.78
N ARG A 134 9.21 12.13 10.71
CA ARG A 134 8.97 10.73 11.05
C ARG A 134 7.86 10.62 12.07
N VAL A 135 6.68 10.16 11.64
CA VAL A 135 5.52 9.97 12.52
C VAL A 135 5.47 8.54 13.05
N THR A 136 5.36 8.39 14.37
CA THR A 136 5.26 7.07 15.00
C THR A 136 3.81 6.57 15.07
N ALA A 137 3.62 5.26 15.23
CA ALA A 137 2.29 4.68 15.42
C ALA A 137 1.61 5.23 16.69
N GLY A 138 2.36 5.42 17.78
CA GLY A 138 1.85 6.01 19.01
C GLY A 138 1.30 7.41 18.81
N GLN A 139 2.02 8.26 18.09
CA GLN A 139 1.55 9.61 17.74
C GLN A 139 0.28 9.58 16.89
N ALA A 140 0.23 8.69 15.89
CA ALA A 140 -0.92 8.58 15.00
C ALA A 140 -2.20 8.09 15.70
N LEU A 141 -2.07 7.29 16.74
CA LEU A 141 -3.21 6.68 17.45
C LEU A 141 -3.59 7.41 18.75
N SER A 142 -2.81 8.42 19.18
CA SER A 142 -3.02 9.09 20.48
C SER A 142 -4.30 9.94 20.58
N ASN A 143 -4.82 10.44 19.46
CA ASN A 143 -5.88 11.44 19.43
C ASN A 143 -7.04 11.06 18.51
N ILE A 144 -7.46 9.79 18.51
CA ILE A 144 -8.63 9.36 17.75
C ILE A 144 -9.90 9.87 18.44
N PRO A 145 -10.71 10.73 17.79
CA PRO A 145 -11.91 11.25 18.41
C PRO A 145 -12.96 10.15 18.67
N SER A 146 -13.71 10.28 19.76
CA SER A 146 -14.74 9.29 20.12
C SER A 146 -15.88 9.19 19.08
N TRP A 147 -16.12 10.25 18.33
CA TRP A 147 -17.13 10.27 17.27
C TRP A 147 -16.69 9.58 15.97
N ALA A 148 -15.39 9.32 15.78
CA ALA A 148 -14.92 8.67 14.55
C ALA A 148 -15.47 7.25 14.43
N SER A 149 -15.99 6.89 13.27
CA SER A 149 -16.58 5.57 13.00
C SER A 149 -15.54 4.45 12.97
N ASN A 150 -15.99 3.18 12.96
CA ASN A 150 -15.16 1.97 12.82
C ASN A 150 -14.19 1.71 14.00
N GLN A 151 -14.58 2.08 15.21
CA GLN A 151 -13.82 1.84 16.45
C GLN A 151 -14.18 0.53 17.16
N GLU A 152 -15.00 -0.32 16.58
CA GLU A 152 -15.47 -1.58 17.18
C GLU A 152 -14.31 -2.54 17.40
N LYS A 153 -14.09 -2.91 18.65
CA LYS A 153 -13.05 -3.88 19.05
C LYS A 153 -13.39 -5.28 18.53
N THR A 154 -12.39 -6.01 18.07
CA THR A 154 -12.54 -7.43 17.72
C THR A 154 -12.43 -8.28 18.96
N LYS A 155 -13.45 -9.10 19.24
CA LYS A 155 -13.43 -10.05 20.37
C LYS A 155 -12.31 -11.06 20.15
N GLN A 156 -11.50 -11.28 21.19
CA GLN A 156 -10.41 -12.26 21.20
C GLN A 156 -10.75 -13.39 22.19
N SER A 157 -10.29 -14.60 21.92
CA SER A 157 -10.40 -15.71 22.88
C SER A 157 -9.47 -15.50 24.08
N SER A 158 -9.81 -16.09 25.22
CA SER A 158 -8.98 -16.00 26.45
C SER A 158 -7.54 -16.41 26.19
N LYS A 159 -7.32 -17.48 25.42
CA LYS A 159 -5.98 -17.96 25.06
C LYS A 159 -5.18 -16.94 24.21
N VAL A 160 -5.86 -16.19 23.35
CA VAL A 160 -5.20 -15.10 22.56
C VAL A 160 -4.85 -13.94 23.48
N ILE A 161 -5.76 -13.52 24.37
CA ILE A 161 -5.50 -12.45 25.34
C ILE A 161 -4.33 -12.81 26.25
N GLU A 162 -4.31 -14.03 26.77
CA GLU A 162 -3.22 -14.56 27.58
C GLU A 162 -1.89 -14.54 26.80
N ARG A 163 -1.86 -15.06 25.56
CA ARG A 163 -0.66 -15.02 24.72
C ARG A 163 -0.14 -13.60 24.51
N LEU A 164 -1.03 -12.66 24.21
CA LEU A 164 -0.66 -11.26 23.99
C LEU A 164 -0.10 -10.58 25.24
N SER A 165 -0.46 -11.03 26.44
CA SER A 165 0.10 -10.46 27.69
C SER A 165 1.59 -10.74 27.88
N TYR A 166 2.14 -11.72 27.17
CA TYR A 166 3.57 -12.07 27.20
C TYR A 166 4.36 -11.53 25.98
N ILE A 167 3.70 -10.84 25.06
CA ILE A 167 4.34 -10.25 23.89
C ILE A 167 4.49 -8.75 24.12
N ASP A 168 5.73 -8.26 24.09
CA ASP A 168 6.02 -6.85 24.30
C ASP A 168 5.81 -6.03 23.00
N PRO A 169 5.69 -4.69 23.08
CA PRO A 169 5.60 -3.83 21.90
C PRO A 169 6.73 -4.11 20.89
N GLY A 170 6.37 -4.25 19.60
CA GLY A 170 7.32 -4.59 18.52
C GLY A 170 7.61 -6.08 18.37
N GLU A 171 7.36 -6.91 19.38
CA GLU A 171 7.55 -8.35 19.30
C GLU A 171 6.41 -9.08 18.60
N ASN A 172 6.68 -10.30 18.18
CA ASN A 172 5.71 -11.26 17.65
C ASN A 172 5.82 -12.59 18.42
N VAL A 173 4.97 -13.56 18.09
CA VAL A 173 4.95 -14.86 18.78
C VAL A 173 6.27 -15.65 18.71
N TRP A 174 7.11 -15.38 17.72
CA TRP A 174 8.34 -16.13 17.49
C TRP A 174 9.54 -15.58 18.27
N ASN A 175 9.59 -14.26 18.46
CA ASN A 175 10.69 -13.56 19.14
C ASN A 175 10.33 -13.05 20.54
N ALA A 176 9.08 -13.26 20.99
CA ALA A 176 8.64 -12.86 22.31
C ALA A 176 9.44 -13.58 23.42
N LYS A 177 10.20 -12.80 24.20
CA LYS A 177 11.15 -13.33 25.18
C LYS A 177 10.45 -13.94 26.41
N ARG A 178 9.27 -13.39 26.76
CA ARG A 178 8.53 -13.79 27.97
C ARG A 178 7.46 -14.86 27.71
N LEU A 179 7.32 -15.33 26.45
CA LEU A 179 6.24 -16.25 26.07
C LEU A 179 6.48 -17.66 26.61
N PRO A 180 5.60 -18.19 27.48
CA PRO A 180 5.68 -19.55 28.00
C PRO A 180 5.55 -20.60 26.89
N ASP A 181 6.16 -21.78 27.10
CA ASP A 181 6.19 -22.85 26.09
C ASP A 181 4.80 -23.38 25.72
N ASN A 182 3.86 -23.46 26.69
CA ASN A 182 2.47 -23.88 26.46
C ASN A 182 1.66 -22.89 25.58
N LEU A 183 2.15 -21.65 25.41
CA LEU A 183 1.54 -20.63 24.56
C LEU A 183 2.27 -20.44 23.23
N ARG A 184 3.41 -21.10 23.02
CA ARG A 184 4.11 -21.09 21.74
C ARG A 184 3.28 -21.78 20.66
N LEU A 185 3.52 -21.39 19.42
CA LEU A 185 2.89 -22.02 18.24
C LEU A 185 3.77 -23.17 17.78
N ASN A 186 3.17 -24.35 17.64
CA ASN A 186 3.79 -25.49 17.00
C ASN A 186 3.26 -25.61 15.55
N VAL A 187 3.74 -24.73 14.67
CA VAL A 187 3.34 -24.73 13.26
C VAL A 187 4.60 -24.94 12.42
N PRO A 188 4.77 -26.13 11.81
CA PRO A 188 5.92 -26.37 10.96
C PRO A 188 5.84 -25.49 9.70
N ARG A 189 6.96 -24.87 9.34
CA ARG A 189 7.22 -24.16 8.07
C ARG A 189 6.67 -22.75 7.88
N THR A 190 5.94 -22.13 8.81
CA THR A 190 5.39 -20.80 8.60
C THR A 190 5.81 -19.84 9.70
N GLN A 191 6.95 -19.17 9.55
CA GLN A 191 7.42 -18.14 10.47
C GLN A 191 7.10 -16.73 9.91
N LEU A 192 5.83 -16.48 9.60
CA LEU A 192 5.42 -15.14 9.19
C LEU A 192 5.64 -14.15 10.35
N SER A 193 6.49 -13.16 10.11
CA SER A 193 6.93 -12.19 11.13
C SER A 193 5.81 -11.35 11.76
N HIS A 194 4.62 -11.36 11.16
CA HIS A 194 3.48 -10.60 11.66
C HIS A 194 2.50 -11.41 12.54
N ILE A 195 2.79 -12.70 12.80
CA ILE A 195 1.89 -13.53 13.64
C ILE A 195 1.95 -13.07 15.10
N TYR A 196 0.79 -12.70 15.64
CA TYR A 196 0.63 -12.11 16.99
C TYR A 196 1.58 -10.93 17.24
N LYS A 197 1.86 -10.13 16.20
CA LYS A 197 2.77 -9.00 16.31
C LYS A 197 2.07 -7.79 16.93
N LYS A 198 2.62 -7.27 18.03
CA LYS A 198 2.25 -5.99 18.59
C LYS A 198 2.96 -4.85 17.83
N VAL A 199 2.24 -3.76 17.62
CA VAL A 199 2.82 -2.53 17.07
C VAL A 199 3.79 -1.93 18.10
N ASP A 200 4.89 -1.35 17.64
CA ASP A 200 5.77 -0.53 18.48
C ASP A 200 5.27 0.93 18.41
N PRO A 201 4.85 1.54 19.54
CA PRO A 201 4.35 2.90 19.53
C PRO A 201 5.42 3.94 19.22
N ASN A 202 6.70 3.61 19.35
CA ASN A 202 7.84 4.51 19.16
C ASN A 202 8.39 4.49 17.71
N GLN A 203 7.81 3.67 16.84
CA GLN A 203 8.21 3.52 15.45
C GLN A 203 6.99 3.69 14.53
N PRO A 204 7.18 3.98 13.23
CA PRO A 204 6.14 3.72 12.23
C PRO A 204 5.72 2.25 12.31
N SER A 205 4.42 1.97 12.19
CA SER A 205 3.92 0.59 12.21
C SER A 205 4.47 -0.21 11.03
N TYR A 206 4.47 -1.52 11.14
CA TYR A 206 4.61 -2.35 9.94
C TYR A 206 3.38 -2.23 9.02
N THR A 207 3.52 -2.70 7.78
CA THR A 207 2.50 -2.52 6.73
C THR A 207 1.10 -2.98 7.18
N VAL A 208 0.12 -2.08 7.09
CA VAL A 208 -1.30 -2.36 7.26
C VAL A 208 -1.79 -3.15 6.05
N THR A 209 -2.25 -4.38 6.27
CA THR A 209 -2.75 -5.27 5.22
C THR A 209 -4.27 -5.32 5.21
N GLY A 210 -4.88 -5.62 4.07
CA GLY A 210 -6.32 -5.83 3.95
C GLY A 210 -6.81 -7.16 4.54
N SER A 211 -5.89 -8.09 4.77
CA SER A 211 -6.15 -9.36 5.44
C SER A 211 -6.08 -9.21 6.96
N GLY A 212 -6.57 -10.20 7.67
CA GLY A 212 -6.47 -10.29 9.11
C GLY A 212 -7.52 -11.24 9.68
N GLY A 213 -7.07 -12.19 10.47
CA GLY A 213 -7.88 -13.20 11.16
C GLY A 213 -6.98 -14.02 12.07
N GLY A 214 -7.50 -14.52 13.19
CA GLY A 214 -6.68 -15.28 14.14
C GLY A 214 -5.40 -14.53 14.51
N GLY A 215 -4.26 -15.19 14.39
CA GLY A 215 -2.94 -14.61 14.73
C GLY A 215 -2.41 -13.54 13.79
N THR A 216 -3.03 -13.31 12.63
CA THR A 216 -2.53 -12.36 11.61
C THR A 216 -3.06 -10.93 11.78
N HIS A 217 -3.82 -10.65 12.85
CA HIS A 217 -4.20 -9.27 13.18
C HIS A 217 -2.99 -8.43 13.56
N MET A 218 -3.08 -7.12 13.31
CA MET A 218 -2.22 -6.15 13.96
C MET A 218 -2.71 -5.95 15.40
N TYR A 219 -1.80 -6.04 16.37
CA TYR A 219 -2.17 -5.95 17.79
C TYR A 219 -1.69 -4.65 18.43
N HIS A 220 -2.52 -4.10 19.32
CA HIS A 220 -2.21 -2.90 20.06
C HIS A 220 -1.07 -3.17 21.06
N TRP A 221 -0.21 -2.18 21.28
CA TRP A 221 0.99 -2.35 22.13
C TRP A 221 0.68 -2.53 23.62
N SER A 222 -0.30 -1.80 24.17
CA SER A 222 -0.64 -1.83 25.60
C SER A 222 -1.92 -2.59 25.91
N GLU A 223 -2.85 -2.73 24.96
CA GLU A 223 -4.06 -3.51 25.12
C GLU A 223 -3.92 -4.87 24.42
N ASN A 224 -4.37 -5.96 25.07
CA ASN A 224 -4.29 -7.30 24.50
C ASN A 224 -5.42 -7.56 23.48
N ARG A 225 -5.49 -6.74 22.44
CA ARG A 225 -6.51 -6.77 21.39
C ARG A 225 -5.93 -6.42 20.01
N ALA A 226 -6.65 -6.82 18.97
CA ALA A 226 -6.38 -6.32 17.64
C ALA A 226 -6.66 -4.81 17.54
N LEU A 227 -5.95 -4.12 16.64
CA LEU A 227 -6.28 -2.76 16.24
C LEU A 227 -7.69 -2.73 15.63
N THR A 228 -8.44 -1.68 15.94
CA THR A 228 -9.71 -1.37 15.29
C THR A 228 -9.47 -0.96 13.82
N ASN A 229 -10.53 -0.91 13.02
CA ASN A 229 -10.39 -0.42 11.65
C ASN A 229 -10.05 1.07 11.62
N ARG A 230 -10.56 1.88 12.56
CA ARG A 230 -10.19 3.30 12.66
C ARG A 230 -8.71 3.48 13.01
N GLU A 231 -8.17 2.72 13.94
CA GLU A 231 -6.73 2.75 14.24
C GLU A 231 -5.89 2.40 13.01
N ARG A 232 -6.29 1.38 12.25
CA ARG A 232 -5.63 1.02 10.97
C ARG A 232 -5.75 2.15 9.93
N ALA A 233 -6.91 2.82 9.84
CA ALA A 233 -7.13 3.95 8.96
C ALA A 233 -6.24 5.14 9.32
N CYS A 234 -6.03 5.41 10.62
CA CYS A 234 -5.10 6.44 11.08
C CYS A 234 -3.65 6.13 10.69
N LEU A 235 -3.23 4.85 10.77
CA LEU A 235 -1.90 4.43 10.26
C LEU A 235 -1.76 4.58 8.74
N GLN A 236 -2.88 4.55 8.00
CA GLN A 236 -2.96 4.86 6.56
C GLN A 236 -3.23 6.34 6.28
N THR A 237 -3.20 7.17 7.33
CA THR A 237 -3.42 8.62 7.27
C THR A 237 -4.77 9.05 6.69
N PHE A 238 -5.81 8.20 6.80
CA PHE A 238 -7.17 8.64 6.50
C PHE A 238 -7.65 9.67 7.51
N PRO A 239 -8.38 10.70 7.07
CA PRO A 239 -9.03 11.66 7.97
C PRO A 239 -9.99 10.94 8.95
N HIS A 240 -10.21 11.53 10.12
CA HIS A 240 -11.08 10.91 11.14
C HIS A 240 -12.56 10.87 10.73
N ASP A 241 -12.98 11.78 9.87
CA ASP A 241 -14.32 11.91 9.30
C ASP A 241 -14.53 11.06 8.03
N PHE A 242 -13.47 10.39 7.52
CA PHE A 242 -13.64 9.52 6.36
C PHE A 242 -14.52 8.32 6.71
N GLU A 243 -15.60 8.15 5.97
CA GLU A 243 -16.57 7.07 6.16
C GLU A 243 -16.25 5.86 5.28
N PHE A 244 -16.07 4.72 5.93
CA PHE A 244 -15.95 3.42 5.26
C PHE A 244 -17.29 2.70 5.31
N VAL A 245 -17.72 2.15 4.18
CA VAL A 245 -18.99 1.43 4.06
C VAL A 245 -18.76 -0.07 3.86
N GLY A 246 -19.57 -0.88 4.50
CA GLY A 246 -19.55 -2.34 4.37
C GLY A 246 -19.28 -3.08 5.69
N SER A 247 -19.08 -4.39 5.59
CA SER A 247 -18.76 -5.22 6.75
C SER A 247 -17.38 -4.86 7.34
N LYS A 248 -17.14 -5.26 8.57
CA LYS A 248 -15.84 -5.03 9.25
C LYS A 248 -14.66 -5.58 8.45
N GLU A 249 -14.83 -6.73 7.80
CA GLU A 249 -13.84 -7.35 6.91
C GLU A 249 -13.64 -6.54 5.64
N SER A 250 -14.74 -6.07 5.03
CA SER A 250 -14.69 -5.21 3.83
C SER A 250 -13.96 -3.90 4.12
N VAL A 251 -14.31 -3.23 5.22
CA VAL A 251 -13.64 -1.99 5.66
C VAL A 251 -12.13 -2.22 5.88
N ARG A 252 -11.76 -3.31 6.55
CA ARG A 252 -10.36 -3.68 6.75
C ARG A 252 -9.62 -3.87 5.42
N LYS A 253 -10.26 -4.54 4.45
CA LYS A 253 -9.72 -4.74 3.11
C LYS A 253 -9.52 -3.40 2.40
N GLN A 254 -10.51 -2.52 2.41
CA GLN A 254 -10.44 -1.18 1.82
C GLN A 254 -9.23 -0.40 2.37
N ILE A 255 -9.08 -0.36 3.71
CA ILE A 255 -7.99 0.34 4.38
C ILE A 255 -6.63 -0.24 3.97
N GLY A 256 -6.48 -1.57 4.01
CA GLY A 256 -5.19 -2.21 3.76
C GLY A 256 -4.76 -2.18 2.28
N MET A 257 -5.71 -2.10 1.36
CA MET A 257 -5.42 -2.01 -0.08
C MET A 257 -5.11 -0.58 -0.53
N ALA A 258 -5.51 0.43 0.24
CA ALA A 258 -5.26 1.83 -0.12
C ALA A 258 -3.77 2.19 -0.07
N ILE A 259 -3.39 3.17 -0.90
CA ILE A 259 -2.16 3.95 -0.69
C ILE A 259 -2.42 4.91 0.48
N PRO A 260 -1.49 5.09 1.44
CA PRO A 260 -1.64 6.08 2.50
C PRO A 260 -1.92 7.48 1.96
N VAL A 261 -2.98 8.11 2.46
CA VAL A 261 -3.50 9.38 1.91
C VAL A 261 -2.44 10.47 1.89
N LYS A 262 -1.65 10.62 2.97
CA LYS A 262 -0.60 11.65 3.06
C LYS A 262 0.52 11.43 2.04
N GLY A 263 0.92 10.18 1.81
CA GLY A 263 1.93 9.84 0.80
C GLY A 263 1.40 10.06 -0.62
N ALA A 264 0.18 9.60 -0.91
CA ALA A 264 -0.46 9.84 -2.21
C ALA A 264 -0.60 11.34 -2.51
N LYS A 265 -1.00 12.14 -1.52
CA LYS A 265 -1.15 13.59 -1.66
C LYS A 265 0.16 14.24 -2.12
N GLN A 266 1.29 13.93 -1.48
CA GLN A 266 2.59 14.53 -1.84
C GLN A 266 3.01 14.18 -3.28
N ILE A 267 2.77 12.95 -3.71
CA ILE A 267 3.10 12.52 -5.07
C ILE A 267 2.19 13.19 -6.09
N ILE A 268 0.87 13.25 -5.83
CA ILE A 268 -0.09 13.91 -6.72
C ILE A 268 0.18 15.42 -6.79
N GLU A 269 0.52 16.07 -5.67
CA GLU A 269 0.91 17.48 -5.66
C GLU A 269 2.16 17.74 -6.51
N ALA A 270 3.15 16.83 -6.48
CA ALA A 270 4.33 16.92 -7.33
C ALA A 270 3.97 16.74 -8.82
N ILE A 271 3.05 15.82 -9.18
CA ILE A 271 2.52 15.68 -10.54
C ILE A 271 1.85 17.01 -10.98
N MET A 272 0.98 17.57 -10.16
CA MET A 272 0.29 18.83 -10.48
C MET A 272 1.25 20.01 -10.61
N LYS A 273 2.28 20.08 -9.77
CA LYS A 273 3.33 21.11 -9.88
C LYS A 273 4.16 20.94 -11.16
N THR A 274 4.51 19.71 -11.52
CA THR A 274 5.19 19.42 -12.80
C THR A 274 4.33 19.89 -13.95
N TYR A 275 3.04 19.56 -13.95
CA TYR A 275 2.09 19.95 -14.99
C TYR A 275 1.91 21.48 -15.09
N ALA A 276 1.96 22.17 -13.95
CA ALA A 276 1.87 23.63 -13.89
C ALA A 276 3.22 24.35 -14.12
N GLY A 277 4.31 23.63 -14.38
CA GLY A 277 5.66 24.22 -14.50
C GLY A 277 6.18 24.85 -13.19
N MET A 278 5.65 24.44 -12.04
CA MET A 278 6.03 24.98 -10.72
C MET A 278 7.18 24.18 -10.12
N PRO A 279 8.22 24.85 -9.56
CA PRO A 279 9.32 24.15 -8.92
C PRO A 279 8.88 23.48 -7.59
N TYR A 280 9.56 22.39 -7.23
CA TYR A 280 9.46 21.74 -5.93
C TYR A 280 10.77 20.99 -5.61
N ASP A 281 11.03 20.77 -4.33
CA ASP A 281 12.18 20.00 -3.88
C ASP A 281 12.06 18.54 -4.33
N SER A 282 13.12 18.03 -4.93
CA SER A 282 13.13 16.71 -5.56
C SER A 282 14.41 15.96 -5.28
N VAL A 283 14.34 14.63 -5.41
CA VAL A 283 15.47 13.71 -5.35
C VAL A 283 15.54 12.87 -6.63
N GLU A 284 16.69 12.25 -6.89
CA GLU A 284 16.84 11.35 -8.02
C GLU A 284 15.98 10.07 -7.83
N PRO A 285 15.40 9.54 -8.90
CA PRO A 285 14.71 8.26 -8.86
C PRO A 285 15.69 7.13 -8.50
N ASN A 286 15.19 6.06 -7.89
CA ASN A 286 16.01 4.92 -7.43
C ASN A 286 15.68 3.59 -8.16
N LEU A 287 14.98 3.69 -9.28
CA LEU A 287 14.65 2.56 -10.17
C LEU A 287 14.91 2.96 -11.61
#